data_6a94610ff95908508469d6397a7ca18a
#
_entry.id   6a94610ff95908508469d6397a7ca18a
#
_cell.length_a   1.000
_cell.length_b   1.000
_cell.length_c   1.000
_cell.angle_alpha   90.00
_cell.angle_beta   90.00
_cell.angle_gamma   90.00
#
_symmetry.space_group_name_H-M   'P 1'
#
loop_
_entity.id
_entity.type
_entity.pdbx_description
1 polymer ?
#
loop_
_entity_poly.entity_id
_entity_poly.type
_entity_poly.pdbx_seq_one_letter_code
_entity_poly.pdbx_strand_id
1 'polypeptide(L)'
;LKTLNKEQIKKYVLGNPSYFDFMPQEIKGRLNTDEQLCIDEIQKKIINEVYEPLTQEEIDKITPATEKAESELYPILHKMGIVISSPMSWIIIKSKYGFNWNLCFTQGNVIILSQKMIDTGDNLVRTLAHEMIHIYQRKYPKLFRYFYNKKFDFSDFKPNEKQLESIEELGIDKLYVDNPDNCRVGLMVFKDKFLPISVILPNEKQPVNIVLELTEDGIIWDKEKKHQMNAYDKVRLDQPNEMFAYMVTKNIK
;
A
#
# COMPACT_ATOMS: atom_id res chain seq x y z
N LEU A 1 -20.39 3.49 7.16
CA LEU A 1 -19.91 2.80 5.95
C LEU A 1 -20.65 3.30 4.72
N LYS A 2 -19.95 3.55 3.62
CA LYS A 2 -20.48 3.89 2.30
C LYS A 2 -19.94 2.88 1.28
N THR A 3 -20.81 2.37 0.43
CA THR A 3 -20.44 1.49 -0.68
C THR A 3 -20.66 2.20 -2.00
N LEU A 4 -19.97 1.75 -3.05
CA LEU A 4 -20.16 2.25 -4.40
C LEU A 4 -20.95 1.23 -5.22
N ASN A 5 -21.98 1.69 -5.94
CA ASN A 5 -22.66 0.86 -6.94
C ASN A 5 -21.80 0.73 -8.22
N LYS A 6 -22.22 -0.10 -9.17
CA LYS A 6 -21.44 -0.40 -10.39
C LYS A 6 -21.12 0.85 -11.22
N GLU A 7 -22.06 1.78 -11.36
CA GLU A 7 -21.84 3.02 -12.10
C GLU A 7 -20.86 3.97 -11.37
N GLN A 8 -20.93 4.01 -10.05
CA GLN A 8 -19.99 4.79 -9.25
C GLN A 8 -18.58 4.19 -9.30
N ILE A 9 -18.45 2.86 -9.28
CA ILE A 9 -17.17 2.15 -9.47
C ILE A 9 -16.59 2.50 -10.84
N LYS A 10 -17.39 2.42 -11.92
CA LYS A 10 -16.97 2.79 -13.27
C LYS A 10 -16.46 4.24 -13.31
N LYS A 11 -17.23 5.17 -12.77
CA LYS A 11 -16.82 6.58 -12.69
C LYS A 11 -15.54 6.78 -11.90
N TYR A 12 -15.38 6.04 -10.81
CA TYR A 12 -14.18 6.09 -9.97
C TYR A 12 -12.94 5.60 -10.73
N VAL A 13 -13.02 4.46 -11.41
CA VAL A 13 -11.90 3.89 -12.18
C VAL A 13 -11.49 4.82 -13.32
N LEU A 14 -12.45 5.27 -14.12
CA LEU A 14 -12.17 6.16 -15.27
C LEU A 14 -11.66 7.55 -14.84
N GLY A 15 -12.05 8.02 -13.66
CA GLY A 15 -11.59 9.29 -13.10
C GLY A 15 -10.21 9.26 -12.47
N ASN A 16 -9.58 8.08 -12.35
CA ASN A 16 -8.30 7.90 -11.69
C ASN A 16 -7.34 7.01 -12.50
N PRO A 17 -7.02 7.37 -13.75
CA PRO A 17 -6.22 6.51 -14.64
C PRO A 17 -4.83 6.21 -14.09
N SER A 18 -4.21 7.14 -13.36
CA SER A 18 -2.88 6.96 -12.78
C SER A 18 -2.77 5.82 -11.76
N TYR A 19 -3.89 5.34 -11.21
CA TYR A 19 -3.89 4.18 -10.32
C TYR A 19 -3.79 2.84 -11.06
N PHE A 20 -3.90 2.86 -12.38
CA PHE A 20 -3.94 1.68 -13.24
C PHE A 20 -2.82 1.67 -14.27
N ASP A 21 -1.87 2.58 -14.11
CA ASP A 21 -0.64 2.63 -14.90
C ASP A 21 0.37 1.64 -14.32
N PHE A 22 0.10 0.36 -14.56
CA PHE A 22 0.92 -0.72 -14.04
C PHE A 22 2.10 -1.03 -14.95
N MET A 23 3.26 -1.28 -14.36
CA MET A 23 4.39 -1.84 -15.08
C MET A 23 4.05 -3.23 -15.64
N PRO A 24 4.64 -3.67 -16.77
CA PRO A 24 4.32 -4.97 -17.39
C PRO A 24 4.36 -6.17 -16.43
N GLN A 25 5.35 -6.22 -15.52
CA GLN A 25 5.45 -7.27 -14.51
C GLN A 25 4.31 -7.22 -13.47
N GLU A 26 3.77 -6.03 -13.20
CA GLU A 26 2.64 -5.87 -12.29
C GLU A 26 1.33 -6.32 -12.92
N ILE A 27 1.14 -6.09 -14.23
CA ILE A 27 -0.06 -6.52 -14.97
C ILE A 27 -0.24 -8.02 -14.79
N LYS A 28 0.81 -8.80 -15.02
CA LYS A 28 0.79 -10.26 -14.85
C LYS A 28 0.38 -10.67 -13.43
N GLY A 29 0.99 -10.07 -12.43
CA GLY A 29 0.71 -10.40 -11.03
C GLY A 29 -0.63 -9.89 -10.53
N ARG A 30 -0.96 -8.61 -10.80
CA ARG A 30 -2.17 -7.97 -10.30
C ARG A 30 -3.44 -8.47 -10.97
N LEU A 31 -3.40 -8.67 -12.29
CA LEU A 31 -4.55 -9.09 -13.09
C LEU A 31 -4.59 -10.59 -13.38
N ASN A 32 -3.57 -11.32 -12.96
CA ASN A 32 -3.42 -12.75 -13.23
C ASN A 32 -3.54 -13.07 -14.74
N THR A 33 -2.84 -12.29 -15.57
CA THR A 33 -2.84 -12.43 -17.04
C THR A 33 -1.45 -12.26 -17.62
N ASP A 34 -1.14 -12.99 -18.68
CA ASP A 34 0.10 -12.83 -19.45
C ASP A 34 -0.05 -11.82 -20.62
N GLU A 35 -1.23 -11.21 -20.77
CA GLU A 35 -1.50 -10.22 -21.81
C GLU A 35 -0.76 -8.90 -21.53
N GLN A 36 -0.23 -8.28 -22.56
CA GLN A 36 0.23 -6.90 -22.50
C GLN A 36 -0.98 -5.99 -22.74
N LEU A 37 -1.40 -5.29 -21.68
CA LEU A 37 -2.57 -4.43 -21.70
C LEU A 37 -2.15 -2.97 -21.61
N CYS A 38 -2.79 -2.11 -22.41
CA CYS A 38 -2.70 -0.67 -22.21
C CYS A 38 -3.63 -0.23 -21.06
N ILE A 39 -3.45 1.01 -20.61
CA ILE A 39 -4.19 1.55 -19.45
C ILE A 39 -5.72 1.48 -19.64
N ASP A 40 -6.22 1.73 -20.84
CA ASP A 40 -7.66 1.65 -21.14
C ASP A 40 -8.20 0.22 -21.06
N GLU A 41 -7.41 -0.76 -21.47
CA GLU A 41 -7.76 -2.17 -21.40
C GLU A 41 -7.74 -2.66 -19.95
N ILE A 42 -6.74 -2.24 -19.18
CA ILE A 42 -6.67 -2.49 -17.73
C ILE A 42 -7.90 -1.92 -17.03
N GLN A 43 -8.26 -0.68 -17.30
CA GLN A 43 -9.44 -0.05 -16.70
C GLN A 43 -10.73 -0.78 -17.09
N LYS A 44 -10.91 -1.16 -18.36
CA LYS A 44 -12.07 -1.94 -18.82
C LYS A 44 -12.15 -3.29 -18.12
N LYS A 45 -11.01 -4.00 -17.98
CA LYS A 45 -10.94 -5.28 -17.29
C LYS A 45 -11.31 -5.12 -15.80
N ILE A 46 -10.77 -4.11 -15.13
CA ILE A 46 -11.08 -3.83 -13.72
C ILE A 46 -12.56 -3.51 -13.52
N ILE A 47 -13.15 -2.66 -14.37
CA ILE A 47 -14.58 -2.29 -14.29
C ILE A 47 -15.49 -3.51 -14.50
N ASN A 48 -15.17 -4.35 -15.48
CA ASN A 48 -16.09 -5.41 -15.90
C ASN A 48 -15.90 -6.70 -15.12
N GLU A 49 -14.67 -7.01 -14.72
CA GLU A 49 -14.30 -8.34 -14.24
C GLU A 49 -13.77 -8.36 -12.80
N VAL A 50 -13.26 -7.22 -12.27
CA VAL A 50 -12.51 -7.22 -11.01
C VAL A 50 -13.26 -6.53 -9.89
N TYR A 51 -13.63 -5.26 -10.05
CA TYR A 51 -14.26 -4.51 -8.98
C TYR A 51 -15.78 -4.70 -8.95
N GLU A 52 -16.29 -4.96 -7.76
CA GLU A 52 -17.70 -5.20 -7.54
C GLU A 52 -18.23 -4.41 -6.32
N PRO A 53 -19.52 -4.02 -6.36
CA PRO A 53 -20.22 -3.56 -5.17
C PRO A 53 -20.23 -4.65 -4.07
N LEU A 54 -20.28 -4.22 -2.83
CA LEU A 54 -20.57 -5.14 -1.72
C LEU A 54 -22.04 -5.57 -1.77
N THR A 55 -22.31 -6.83 -1.44
CA THR A 55 -23.68 -7.32 -1.16
C THR A 55 -24.16 -6.84 0.20
N GLN A 56 -25.46 -6.95 0.49
CA GLN A 56 -26.00 -6.58 1.79
C GLN A 56 -25.39 -7.44 2.92
N GLU A 57 -25.21 -8.74 2.69
CA GLU A 57 -24.59 -9.67 3.65
C GLU A 57 -23.15 -9.25 3.97
N GLU A 58 -22.38 -8.86 2.96
CA GLU A 58 -21.00 -8.34 3.15
C GLU A 58 -20.99 -7.01 3.90
N ILE A 59 -21.95 -6.12 3.62
CA ILE A 59 -22.11 -4.85 4.35
C ILE A 59 -22.41 -5.12 5.83
N ASP A 60 -23.31 -6.04 6.12
CA ASP A 60 -23.69 -6.40 7.48
C ASP A 60 -22.52 -7.02 8.25
N LYS A 61 -21.63 -7.74 7.57
CA LYS A 61 -20.40 -8.30 8.13
C LYS A 61 -19.32 -7.22 8.35
N ILE A 62 -19.16 -6.30 7.41
CA ILE A 62 -18.07 -5.31 7.43
C ILE A 62 -18.38 -4.13 8.36
N THR A 63 -19.64 -3.72 8.49
CA THR A 63 -20.03 -2.55 9.30
C THR A 63 -19.55 -2.65 10.75
N PRO A 64 -19.80 -3.75 11.50
CA PRO A 64 -19.27 -3.86 12.86
C PRO A 64 -17.75 -3.85 12.92
N ALA A 65 -17.08 -4.41 11.89
CA ALA A 65 -15.63 -4.41 11.83
C ALA A 65 -15.04 -3.01 11.61
N THR A 66 -15.73 -2.13 10.84
CA THR A 66 -15.31 -0.72 10.70
C THR A 66 -15.47 0.05 12.01
N GLU A 67 -16.56 -0.14 12.72
CA GLU A 67 -16.80 0.50 14.03
C GLU A 67 -15.76 0.08 15.07
N LYS A 68 -15.45 -1.21 15.09
CA LYS A 68 -14.40 -1.75 15.96
C LYS A 68 -13.02 -1.21 15.56
N ALA A 69 -12.68 -1.18 14.28
CA ALA A 69 -11.43 -0.61 13.80
C ALA A 69 -11.26 0.85 14.22
N GLU A 70 -12.30 1.67 14.11
CA GLU A 70 -12.29 3.07 14.58
C GLU A 70 -12.06 3.16 16.09
N SER A 71 -12.80 2.39 16.87
CA SER A 71 -12.73 2.42 18.33
C SER A 71 -11.36 2.03 18.88
N GLU A 72 -10.64 1.15 18.17
CA GLU A 72 -9.29 0.73 18.54
C GLU A 72 -8.20 1.64 17.97
N LEU A 73 -8.40 2.18 16.76
CA LEU A 73 -7.40 2.98 16.05
C LEU A 73 -7.19 4.38 16.66
N TYR A 74 -8.27 5.10 16.93
CA TYR A 74 -8.16 6.50 17.39
C TYR A 74 -7.42 6.66 18.72
N PRO A 75 -7.65 5.85 19.76
CA PRO A 75 -6.85 5.94 20.97
C PRO A 75 -5.36 5.71 20.77
N ILE A 76 -4.99 4.83 19.84
CA ILE A 76 -3.58 4.56 19.53
C ILE A 76 -2.95 5.79 18.86
N LEU A 77 -3.59 6.33 17.82
CA LEU A 77 -3.12 7.54 17.14
C LEU A 77 -2.99 8.73 18.10
N HIS A 78 -3.98 8.92 18.96
CA HIS A 78 -3.97 9.99 19.95
C HIS A 78 -2.79 9.86 20.94
N LYS A 79 -2.50 8.65 21.44
CA LYS A 79 -1.32 8.39 22.30
C LYS A 79 0.00 8.70 21.59
N MET A 80 0.04 8.57 20.28
CA MET A 80 1.20 8.93 19.46
C MET A 80 1.28 10.43 19.15
N GLY A 81 0.31 11.23 19.60
CA GLY A 81 0.24 12.66 19.32
C GLY A 81 -0.37 12.99 17.95
N ILE A 82 -1.00 12.02 17.30
CA ILE A 82 -1.68 12.20 16.02
C ILE A 82 -3.17 12.41 16.29
N VAL A 83 -3.61 13.66 16.21
CA VAL A 83 -5.00 14.04 16.43
C VAL A 83 -5.72 14.13 15.10
N ILE A 84 -6.65 13.23 14.86
CA ILE A 84 -7.54 13.24 13.70
C ILE A 84 -8.76 14.09 14.03
N SER A 85 -8.78 15.31 13.53
CA SER A 85 -9.85 16.30 13.81
C SER A 85 -11.18 15.98 13.13
N SER A 86 -11.15 15.17 12.06
CA SER A 86 -12.34 14.82 11.29
C SER A 86 -12.25 13.38 10.81
N PRO A 87 -13.03 12.47 11.40
CA PRO A 87 -13.14 11.09 10.92
C PRO A 87 -13.46 11.04 9.43
N MET A 88 -12.88 10.08 8.73
CA MET A 88 -13.16 9.84 7.31
C MET A 88 -14.33 8.88 7.17
N SER A 89 -15.14 9.09 6.13
CA SER A 89 -16.13 8.09 5.77
C SER A 89 -15.44 6.85 5.22
N TRP A 90 -15.85 5.69 5.71
CA TRP A 90 -15.47 4.42 5.13
C TRP A 90 -16.12 4.25 3.76
N ILE A 91 -15.34 4.29 2.70
CA ILE A 91 -15.79 4.01 1.33
C ILE A 91 -15.13 2.71 0.92
N ILE A 92 -15.92 1.66 0.77
CA ILE A 92 -15.39 0.31 0.52
C ILE A 92 -16.01 -0.27 -0.75
N ILE A 93 -15.17 -0.89 -1.56
CA ILE A 93 -15.54 -1.79 -2.66
C ILE A 93 -14.79 -3.11 -2.50
N LYS A 94 -15.18 -4.12 -3.25
CA LYS A 94 -14.45 -5.38 -3.25
C LYS A 94 -13.77 -5.66 -4.59
N SER A 95 -12.70 -6.42 -4.52
CA SER A 95 -12.06 -7.02 -5.68
C SER A 95 -12.24 -8.53 -5.67
N LYS A 96 -12.39 -9.14 -6.85
CA LYS A 96 -12.49 -10.59 -7.01
C LYS A 96 -11.21 -11.30 -6.56
N TYR A 97 -11.36 -12.60 -6.33
CA TYR A 97 -10.22 -13.49 -6.07
C TYR A 97 -9.12 -13.38 -7.13
N GLY A 98 -7.87 -13.40 -6.68
CA GLY A 98 -6.69 -13.39 -7.54
C GLY A 98 -6.22 -11.99 -7.92
N PHE A 99 -7.06 -10.97 -7.87
CA PHE A 99 -6.62 -9.60 -8.15
C PHE A 99 -5.67 -9.11 -7.05
N ASN A 100 -4.61 -8.38 -7.46
CA ASN A 100 -3.61 -7.81 -6.58
C ASN A 100 -3.12 -8.81 -5.52
N TRP A 101 -2.87 -10.06 -5.91
CA TRP A 101 -2.42 -11.15 -5.02
C TRP A 101 -3.34 -11.40 -3.82
N ASN A 102 -4.61 -11.04 -3.92
CA ASN A 102 -5.60 -11.02 -2.83
C ASN A 102 -5.24 -10.08 -1.67
N LEU A 103 -4.39 -9.11 -1.89
CA LEU A 103 -4.10 -8.06 -0.91
C LEU A 103 -5.21 -7.02 -0.91
N CYS A 104 -5.54 -6.53 0.26
CA CYS A 104 -6.33 -5.31 0.42
C CYS A 104 -5.41 -4.11 0.23
N PHE A 105 -5.96 -2.99 -0.19
CA PHE A 105 -5.19 -1.76 -0.42
C PHE A 105 -6.12 -0.56 -0.53
N THR A 106 -5.56 0.63 -0.60
CA THR A 106 -6.33 1.85 -0.78
C THR A 106 -5.95 2.59 -2.07
N GLN A 107 -6.93 3.19 -2.70
CA GLN A 107 -6.75 4.13 -3.81
C GLN A 107 -7.50 5.42 -3.50
N GLY A 108 -6.79 6.54 -3.30
CA GLY A 108 -7.39 7.78 -2.83
C GLY A 108 -8.03 7.61 -1.45
N ASN A 109 -9.35 7.74 -1.37
CA ASN A 109 -10.14 7.56 -0.16
C ASN A 109 -11.04 6.30 -0.19
N VAL A 110 -10.77 5.39 -1.11
CA VAL A 110 -11.51 4.12 -1.27
C VAL A 110 -10.63 2.98 -0.80
N ILE A 111 -11.20 2.12 0.04
CA ILE A 111 -10.59 0.86 0.46
C ILE A 111 -11.07 -0.24 -0.48
N ILE A 112 -10.15 -1.00 -1.03
CA ILE A 112 -10.42 -2.16 -1.86
C ILE A 112 -10.14 -3.40 -1.03
N LEU A 113 -11.21 -4.07 -0.58
CA LEU A 113 -11.10 -5.35 0.13
C LEU A 113 -11.07 -6.49 -0.87
N SER A 114 -10.15 -7.44 -0.70
CA SER A 114 -10.20 -8.66 -1.49
C SER A 114 -11.37 -9.55 -1.07
N GLN A 115 -12.00 -10.23 -2.03
CA GLN A 115 -13.06 -11.20 -1.73
C GLN A 115 -12.59 -12.24 -0.72
N LYS A 116 -11.34 -12.69 -0.83
CA LYS A 116 -10.73 -13.60 0.14
C LYS A 116 -10.81 -13.09 1.57
N MET A 117 -10.45 -11.82 1.80
CA MET A 117 -10.51 -11.20 3.13
C MET A 117 -11.94 -11.14 3.66
N ILE A 118 -12.90 -10.82 2.80
CA ILE A 118 -14.32 -10.75 3.18
C ILE A 118 -14.83 -12.14 3.58
N ASP A 119 -14.49 -13.17 2.82
CA ASP A 119 -14.99 -14.54 3.06
C ASP A 119 -14.40 -15.14 4.33
N THR A 120 -13.08 -15.06 4.51
CA THR A 120 -12.43 -15.61 5.70
C THR A 120 -12.75 -14.78 6.96
N GLY A 121 -12.83 -13.46 6.83
CA GLY A 121 -12.97 -12.54 7.96
C GLY A 121 -11.74 -12.44 8.85
N ASP A 122 -10.68 -13.19 8.53
CA ASP A 122 -9.45 -13.25 9.32
C ASP A 122 -8.77 -11.88 9.34
N ASN A 123 -8.54 -11.36 10.54
CA ASN A 123 -7.91 -10.05 10.73
C ASN A 123 -8.64 -8.86 10.06
N LEU A 124 -9.93 -8.98 9.73
CA LEU A 124 -10.67 -7.93 9.01
C LEU A 124 -10.59 -6.57 9.72
N VAL A 125 -10.78 -6.52 11.03
CA VAL A 125 -10.68 -5.29 11.84
C VAL A 125 -9.31 -4.64 11.70
N ARG A 126 -8.27 -5.46 11.85
CA ARG A 126 -6.89 -5.01 11.73
C ARG A 126 -6.58 -4.50 10.32
N THR A 127 -7.03 -5.21 9.29
CA THR A 127 -6.86 -4.81 7.89
C THR A 127 -7.57 -3.48 7.62
N LEU A 128 -8.82 -3.33 8.05
CA LEU A 128 -9.55 -2.08 7.91
C LEU A 128 -8.84 -0.91 8.60
N ALA A 129 -8.35 -1.10 9.82
CA ALA A 129 -7.58 -0.08 10.52
C ALA A 129 -6.30 0.28 9.77
N HIS A 130 -5.59 -0.70 9.20
CA HIS A 130 -4.39 -0.52 8.38
C HIS A 130 -4.70 0.34 7.15
N GLU A 131 -5.71 -0.02 6.39
CA GLU A 131 -6.11 0.72 5.19
C GLU A 131 -6.59 2.15 5.52
N MET A 132 -7.29 2.33 6.64
CA MET A 132 -7.71 3.67 7.08
C MET A 132 -6.51 4.57 7.40
N ILE A 133 -5.43 4.02 7.96
CA ILE A 133 -4.20 4.78 8.18
C ILE A 133 -3.66 5.33 6.87
N HIS A 134 -3.63 4.54 5.79
CA HIS A 134 -3.18 5.00 4.48
C HIS A 134 -4.03 6.15 3.93
N ILE A 135 -5.34 6.13 4.18
CA ILE A 135 -6.22 7.26 3.84
C ILE A 135 -5.82 8.52 4.65
N TYR A 136 -5.54 8.38 5.96
CA TYR A 136 -5.10 9.51 6.77
C TYR A 136 -3.72 10.03 6.34
N GLN A 137 -2.78 9.18 6.00
CA GLN A 137 -1.46 9.55 5.49
C GLN A 137 -1.58 10.42 4.23
N ARG A 138 -2.47 10.06 3.30
CA ARG A 138 -2.74 10.88 2.09
C ARG A 138 -3.47 12.18 2.40
N LYS A 139 -4.38 12.17 3.37
CA LYS A 139 -5.13 13.39 3.76
C LYS A 139 -4.27 14.38 4.54
N TYR A 140 -3.34 13.89 5.34
CA TYR A 140 -2.49 14.72 6.22
C TYR A 140 -0.99 14.49 5.97
N PRO A 141 -0.50 14.60 4.72
CA PRO A 141 0.85 14.18 4.35
C PRO A 141 1.94 14.94 5.12
N LYS A 142 1.74 16.23 5.40
CA LYS A 142 2.70 17.04 6.17
C LYS A 142 2.85 16.56 7.62
N LEU A 143 1.74 16.15 8.25
CA LEU A 143 1.73 15.63 9.61
C LEU A 143 2.51 14.31 9.67
N PHE A 144 2.21 13.37 8.78
CA PHE A 144 2.87 12.07 8.78
C PHE A 144 4.35 12.18 8.38
N ARG A 145 4.70 13.02 7.38
CA ARG A 145 6.10 13.26 7.02
C ARG A 145 6.90 13.85 8.18
N TYR A 146 6.34 14.83 8.90
CA TYR A 146 6.97 15.35 10.12
C TYR A 146 7.20 14.24 11.14
N PHE A 147 6.20 13.37 11.34
CA PHE A 147 6.27 12.26 12.26
C PHE A 147 7.36 11.26 11.86
N TYR A 148 7.45 10.90 10.57
CA TYR A 148 8.48 10.01 10.06
C TYR A 148 9.88 10.56 10.25
N ASN A 149 10.08 11.84 9.94
CA ASN A 149 11.38 12.46 10.09
C ASN A 149 11.81 12.62 11.56
N LYS A 150 10.87 12.94 12.46
CA LYS A 150 11.20 13.26 13.86
C LYS A 150 11.17 12.08 14.80
N LYS A 151 10.45 11.02 14.46
CA LYS A 151 10.24 9.86 15.35
C LYS A 151 10.82 8.56 14.82
N PHE A 152 11.02 8.45 13.50
CA PHE A 152 11.43 7.20 12.87
C PHE A 152 12.68 7.32 12.00
N ASP A 153 13.41 8.43 12.04
CA ASP A 153 14.66 8.65 11.32
C ASP A 153 14.56 8.40 9.81
N PHE A 154 13.41 8.74 9.20
CA PHE A 154 13.27 8.73 7.75
C PHE A 154 13.52 10.12 7.17
N SER A 155 14.21 10.16 6.03
CA SER A 155 14.41 11.36 5.21
C SER A 155 13.99 11.11 3.76
N ASP A 156 13.78 12.19 2.99
CA ASP A 156 13.47 12.06 1.57
C ASP A 156 14.65 11.47 0.81
N PHE A 157 14.39 10.48 -0.05
CA PHE A 157 15.41 9.94 -0.94
C PHE A 157 15.76 10.96 -2.01
N LYS A 158 17.02 11.37 -2.02
CA LYS A 158 17.60 12.30 -3.00
C LYS A 158 18.88 11.69 -3.54
N PRO A 159 18.77 10.84 -4.56
CA PRO A 159 19.93 10.12 -5.09
C PRO A 159 20.95 11.10 -5.72
N ASN A 160 22.22 10.80 -5.55
CA ASN A 160 23.29 11.39 -6.34
C ASN A 160 23.42 10.66 -7.70
N GLU A 161 24.28 11.16 -8.59
CA GLU A 161 24.47 10.59 -9.94
C GLU A 161 24.89 9.12 -9.88
N LYS A 162 25.85 8.73 -9.04
CA LYS A 162 26.31 7.35 -8.91
C LYS A 162 25.22 6.40 -8.39
N GLN A 163 24.34 6.89 -7.52
CA GLN A 163 23.20 6.11 -7.04
C GLN A 163 22.16 5.92 -8.14
N LEU A 164 21.94 6.92 -9.00
CA LEU A 164 21.06 6.78 -10.17
C LEU A 164 21.63 5.77 -11.17
N GLU A 165 22.92 5.85 -11.49
CA GLU A 165 23.63 4.87 -12.33
C GLU A 165 23.48 3.45 -11.75
N SER A 166 23.68 3.29 -10.43
CA SER A 166 23.53 1.98 -9.79
C SER A 166 22.09 1.43 -9.85
N ILE A 167 21.07 2.28 -9.78
CA ILE A 167 19.65 1.86 -9.96
C ILE A 167 19.46 1.25 -11.35
N GLU A 168 19.97 1.91 -12.36
CA GLU A 168 19.88 1.47 -13.75
C GLU A 168 20.70 0.18 -14.01
N GLU A 169 21.95 0.13 -13.57
CA GLU A 169 22.83 -1.04 -13.71
C GLU A 169 22.29 -2.28 -13.01
N LEU A 170 21.70 -2.12 -11.83
CA LEU A 170 21.07 -3.21 -11.08
C LEU A 170 19.69 -3.60 -11.65
N GLY A 171 19.16 -2.80 -12.59
CA GLY A 171 17.84 -3.01 -13.19
C GLY A 171 16.70 -2.85 -12.19
N ILE A 172 16.91 -2.09 -11.11
CA ILE A 172 15.93 -1.89 -10.05
C ILE A 172 14.71 -1.15 -10.58
N ASP A 173 14.90 -0.21 -11.48
CA ASP A 173 13.87 0.54 -12.18
C ASP A 173 12.85 -0.36 -12.88
N LYS A 174 13.31 -1.52 -13.41
CA LYS A 174 12.47 -2.52 -14.10
C LYS A 174 11.81 -3.52 -13.17
N LEU A 175 12.28 -3.62 -11.93
CA LEU A 175 11.77 -4.57 -10.93
C LEU A 175 10.88 -3.89 -9.89
N TYR A 176 10.99 -2.57 -9.76
CA TYR A 176 10.26 -1.79 -8.77
C TYR A 176 8.74 -1.91 -8.97
N VAL A 177 8.04 -2.04 -7.88
CA VAL A 177 6.57 -2.06 -7.83
C VAL A 177 6.12 -0.88 -6.99
N ASP A 178 5.36 0.01 -7.61
CA ASP A 178 4.74 1.09 -6.84
C ASP A 178 3.64 0.53 -5.95
N ASN A 179 3.79 0.76 -4.65
CA ASN A 179 2.72 0.42 -3.72
C ASN A 179 1.67 1.54 -3.77
N PRO A 180 0.40 1.25 -4.14
CA PRO A 180 -0.67 2.25 -4.19
C PRO A 180 -0.81 3.04 -2.88
N ASP A 181 -0.45 2.44 -1.76
CA ASP A 181 -0.51 3.04 -0.43
C ASP A 181 0.60 4.06 -0.18
N ASN A 182 1.70 3.98 -0.94
CA ASN A 182 2.81 4.93 -0.90
C ASN A 182 2.71 6.04 -1.97
N CYS A 183 1.73 5.99 -2.86
CA CYS A 183 1.57 6.96 -3.96
C CYS A 183 1.64 8.41 -3.48
N ARG A 184 2.49 9.20 -4.14
CA ARG A 184 2.68 10.66 -3.95
C ARG A 184 3.52 11.07 -2.74
N VAL A 185 4.00 10.17 -1.90
CA VAL A 185 4.87 10.55 -0.76
C VAL A 185 6.34 10.61 -1.19
N GLY A 186 6.69 9.94 -2.27
CA GLY A 186 8.07 9.71 -2.69
C GLY A 186 8.76 8.65 -1.84
N LEU A 187 9.86 8.13 -2.34
CA LEU A 187 10.67 7.18 -1.59
C LEU A 187 11.37 7.88 -0.42
N MET A 188 11.47 7.19 0.70
CA MET A 188 12.13 7.68 1.91
C MET A 188 13.21 6.71 2.37
N VAL A 189 14.28 7.29 2.91
CA VAL A 189 15.48 6.57 3.37
C VAL A 189 15.48 6.52 4.88
N PHE A 190 15.72 5.35 5.44
CA PHE A 190 15.86 5.13 6.87
C PHE A 190 17.31 5.38 7.31
N LYS A 191 17.49 6.26 8.29
CA LYS A 191 18.80 6.64 8.85
C LYS A 191 19.81 7.10 7.78
N ASP A 192 19.32 7.79 6.76
CA ASP A 192 20.08 8.29 5.60
C ASP A 192 20.93 7.22 4.87
N LYS A 193 20.63 5.96 5.11
CA LYS A 193 21.45 4.84 4.64
C LYS A 193 20.66 3.72 3.95
N PHE A 194 19.45 3.44 4.38
CA PHE A 194 18.72 2.26 3.94
C PHE A 194 17.44 2.66 3.19
N LEU A 195 17.33 2.24 1.94
CA LEU A 195 16.16 2.47 1.09
C LEU A 195 15.34 1.19 0.97
N PRO A 196 14.22 1.06 1.71
CA PRO A 196 13.30 -0.05 1.54
C PRO A 196 12.42 0.16 0.30
N ILE A 197 12.32 -0.85 -0.55
CA ILE A 197 11.47 -0.84 -1.76
C ILE A 197 10.79 -2.19 -1.97
N SER A 198 9.70 -2.20 -2.73
CA SER A 198 9.06 -3.42 -3.20
C SER A 198 9.49 -3.71 -4.64
N VAL A 199 9.83 -4.96 -4.94
CA VAL A 199 10.23 -5.42 -6.27
C VAL A 199 9.57 -6.75 -6.62
N ILE A 200 9.37 -7.03 -7.92
CA ILE A 200 9.04 -8.36 -8.40
C ILE A 200 10.31 -8.97 -9.01
N LEU A 201 10.86 -9.96 -8.35
CA LEU A 201 12.04 -10.68 -8.86
C LEU A 201 11.64 -11.62 -10.03
N PRO A 202 12.56 -11.92 -10.96
CA PRO A 202 12.25 -12.66 -12.20
C PRO A 202 11.53 -14.01 -12.00
N ASN A 203 11.74 -14.67 -10.86
CA ASN A 203 11.14 -15.97 -10.56
C ASN A 203 10.04 -15.89 -9.48
N GLU A 204 9.68 -14.69 -9.03
CA GLU A 204 8.68 -14.48 -8.01
C GLU A 204 7.35 -14.09 -8.65
N LYS A 205 6.26 -14.58 -8.06
CA LYS A 205 4.89 -14.25 -8.50
C LYS A 205 4.28 -13.10 -7.71
N GLN A 206 4.93 -12.69 -6.63
CA GLN A 206 4.45 -11.65 -5.73
C GLN A 206 5.57 -10.65 -5.43
N PRO A 207 5.25 -9.40 -5.11
CA PRO A 207 6.24 -8.44 -4.68
C PRO A 207 6.96 -8.93 -3.42
N VAL A 208 8.25 -8.69 -3.38
CA VAL A 208 9.08 -8.87 -2.20
C VAL A 208 9.66 -7.53 -1.79
N ASN A 209 9.67 -7.24 -0.51
CA ASN A 209 10.33 -6.05 -0.01
C ASN A 209 11.81 -6.32 0.13
N ILE A 210 12.64 -5.43 -0.38
CA ILE A 210 14.08 -5.44 -0.25
C ILE A 210 14.55 -4.15 0.40
N VAL A 211 15.76 -4.16 0.93
CA VAL A 211 16.41 -2.96 1.46
C VAL A 211 17.72 -2.75 0.72
N LEU A 212 17.86 -1.60 0.12
CA LEU A 212 19.09 -1.18 -0.55
C LEU A 212 19.94 -0.37 0.43
N GLU A 213 21.23 -0.59 0.46
CA GLU A 213 22.15 0.24 1.23
C GLU A 213 22.71 1.33 0.33
N LEU A 214 22.54 2.59 0.74
CA LEU A 214 23.05 3.76 0.05
C LEU A 214 24.47 4.07 0.50
N THR A 215 25.35 4.32 -0.45
CA THR A 215 26.72 4.78 -0.21
C THR A 215 27.00 6.02 -1.04
N GLU A 216 28.13 6.69 -0.79
CA GLU A 216 28.57 7.82 -1.64
C GLU A 216 28.92 7.38 -3.06
N ASP A 217 29.33 6.10 -3.21
CA ASP A 217 29.78 5.52 -4.48
C ASP A 217 28.69 4.75 -5.24
N GLY A 218 27.45 4.70 -4.72
CA GLY A 218 26.34 4.03 -5.38
C GLY A 218 25.39 3.32 -4.43
N ILE A 219 24.78 2.24 -4.90
CA ILE A 219 23.82 1.43 -4.17
C ILE A 219 24.31 -0.01 -4.07
N ILE A 220 24.25 -0.58 -2.87
CA ILE A 220 24.56 -1.98 -2.64
C ILE A 220 23.24 -2.74 -2.45
N TRP A 221 23.05 -3.76 -3.30
CA TRP A 221 21.95 -4.70 -3.17
C TRP A 221 22.48 -6.10 -2.88
N ASP A 222 22.41 -6.51 -1.62
CA ASP A 222 22.75 -7.87 -1.21
C ASP A 222 21.54 -8.80 -1.47
N LYS A 223 21.56 -9.48 -2.62
CA LYS A 223 20.49 -10.38 -3.06
C LYS A 223 20.33 -11.61 -2.16
N GLU A 224 21.34 -11.99 -1.41
CA GLU A 224 21.31 -13.16 -0.50
C GLU A 224 20.71 -12.81 0.85
N LYS A 225 20.81 -11.58 1.29
CA LYS A 225 20.15 -11.09 2.48
C LYS A 225 18.67 -10.88 2.19
N LYS A 226 17.87 -11.94 2.26
CA LYS A 226 16.41 -11.82 2.35
C LYS A 226 16.10 -10.98 3.60
N HIS A 227 15.65 -9.77 3.36
CA HIS A 227 15.64 -8.67 4.31
C HIS A 227 14.74 -8.94 5.50
N GLN A 228 15.36 -9.12 6.65
CA GLN A 228 14.72 -9.17 7.96
C GLN A 228 15.19 -8.01 8.83
N MET A 229 15.51 -6.86 8.22
CA MET A 229 15.86 -5.69 9.01
C MET A 229 14.62 -5.20 9.75
N ASN A 230 14.69 -5.21 11.08
CA ASN A 230 13.67 -4.61 11.92
C ASN A 230 14.04 -3.15 12.17
N ALA A 231 13.09 -2.24 11.97
CA ALA A 231 13.28 -0.82 12.24
C ALA A 231 12.94 -0.50 13.70
N TYR A 232 11.65 -0.49 14.03
CA TYR A 232 11.13 -0.14 15.34
C TYR A 232 10.21 -1.23 15.87
N ASP A 233 10.23 -1.46 17.17
CA ASP A 233 9.32 -2.39 17.84
C ASP A 233 9.22 -3.77 17.18
N LYS A 234 10.31 -4.25 16.59
CA LYS A 234 10.36 -5.49 15.82
C LYS A 234 9.49 -5.51 14.55
N VAL A 235 9.03 -4.35 14.10
CA VAL A 235 8.37 -4.20 12.81
C VAL A 235 9.43 -4.21 11.72
N ARG A 236 9.17 -4.97 10.65
CA ARG A 236 10.07 -5.04 9.50
C ARG A 236 10.25 -3.67 8.89
N LEU A 237 11.48 -3.35 8.47
CA LEU A 237 11.76 -2.13 7.74
C LEU A 237 11.04 -2.17 6.39
N ASP A 238 10.23 -1.14 6.14
CA ASP A 238 9.49 -0.91 4.92
C ASP A 238 9.43 0.61 4.67
N GLN A 239 8.80 1.04 3.59
CA GLN A 239 8.50 2.47 3.43
C GLN A 239 7.69 2.95 4.64
N PRO A 240 7.90 4.20 5.09
CA PRO A 240 7.38 4.65 6.39
C PRO A 240 5.86 4.59 6.50
N ASN A 241 5.13 4.71 5.39
CA ASN A 241 3.67 4.57 5.39
C ASN A 241 3.25 3.16 5.82
N GLU A 242 3.83 2.14 5.19
CA GLU A 242 3.56 0.74 5.51
C GLU A 242 4.03 0.39 6.91
N MET A 243 5.29 0.73 7.21
CA MET A 243 5.87 0.46 8.52
C MET A 243 5.02 1.06 9.65
N PHE A 244 4.57 2.32 9.47
CA PHE A 244 3.72 2.98 10.44
C PHE A 244 2.37 2.28 10.58
N ALA A 245 1.71 1.94 9.48
CA ALA A 245 0.42 1.25 9.51
C ALA A 245 0.53 -0.11 10.22
N TYR A 246 1.55 -0.92 9.93
CA TYR A 246 1.82 -2.17 10.64
C TYR A 246 2.10 -1.95 12.13
N MET A 247 2.92 -0.96 12.48
CA MET A 247 3.25 -0.66 13.87
C MET A 247 2.02 -0.28 14.69
N VAL A 248 1.15 0.56 14.14
CA VAL A 248 -0.08 1.01 14.80
C VAL A 248 -1.06 -0.15 14.97
N THR A 249 -1.20 -0.99 13.95
CA THR A 249 -2.24 -2.02 13.92
C THR A 249 -1.82 -3.38 14.47
N LYS A 250 -0.55 -3.58 14.82
CA LYS A 250 -0.04 -4.88 15.31
C LYS A 250 -0.78 -5.45 16.52
N ASN A 251 -1.39 -4.61 17.35
CA ASN A 251 -2.12 -5.00 18.55
C ASN A 251 -3.65 -4.90 18.40
N ILE A 252 -4.16 -4.49 17.25
CA ILE A 252 -5.59 -4.47 16.93
C ILE A 252 -6.05 -5.92 16.69
N LYS A 253 -7.17 -6.30 17.36
CA LYS A 253 -7.70 -7.67 17.34
C LYS A 253 -9.00 -7.80 16.56
#